data_e10ebd7c4581a1685c810653de923c77
#
_entry.id   e10ebd7c4581a1685c810653de923c77
#
_cell.length_a   1.000
_cell.length_b   1.000
_cell.length_c   1.000
_cell.angle_alpha   90.00
_cell.angle_beta   90.00
_cell.angle_gamma   90.00
#
_symmetry.space_group_name_H-M   'P 1'
#
loop_
_entity.id
_entity.type
_entity.pdbx_description
1 polymer ?
#
loop_
_entity_poly.entity_id
_entity_poly.type
_entity_poly.pdbx_seq_one_letter_code
_entity_poly.pdbx_strand_id
1 'polypeptide(L)'
;MKNPDPNLFLKSLASDGMSRRKFLQTAAAAALLGGMDFKSLSAQTAAESGFKNLIDPSKKLRIASIGAAGQALGDLKIMASEDIVALCDVDFSRAAKSFAMWPNAARYQDYRRMLREMGDQIDAVLIATPDHTHFPAAMMALEYGKHIYVEKPLTHTIGEARLLREAARKARETVRKSAMSSGG
;
A
#
# COMPACT_ATOMS: atom_id res chain seq x y z
N MET A 1 -23.41 29.15 -20.06
CA MET A 1 -22.60 27.99 -20.48
C MET A 1 -22.32 27.15 -19.21
N LYS A 2 -22.88 25.93 -19.13
CA LYS A 2 -22.66 25.04 -17.98
C LYS A 2 -21.30 24.37 -18.15
N ASN A 3 -20.46 24.45 -17.08
CA ASN A 3 -19.19 23.73 -17.01
C ASN A 3 -19.47 22.22 -17.14
N PRO A 4 -18.76 21.50 -18.01
CA PRO A 4 -18.90 20.04 -18.11
C PRO A 4 -18.44 19.37 -16.82
N ASP A 5 -19.19 18.35 -16.38
CA ASP A 5 -18.90 17.55 -15.19
C ASP A 5 -17.53 16.87 -15.33
N PRO A 6 -16.53 17.16 -14.47
CA PRO A 6 -15.19 16.57 -14.54
C PRO A 6 -15.19 15.04 -14.35
N ASN A 7 -16.27 14.46 -13.82
CA ASN A 7 -16.39 13.02 -13.60
C ASN A 7 -16.96 12.26 -14.80
N LEU A 8 -17.44 12.96 -15.86
CA LEU A 8 -18.01 12.32 -17.04
C LEU A 8 -16.95 11.50 -17.81
N PHE A 9 -15.73 12.02 -17.86
CA PHE A 9 -14.59 11.36 -18.50
C PHE A 9 -14.15 10.09 -17.75
N LEU A 10 -14.12 10.13 -16.41
CA LEU A 10 -13.77 8.95 -15.58
C LEU A 10 -14.83 7.86 -15.64
N LYS A 11 -16.11 8.22 -15.78
CA LYS A 11 -17.21 7.25 -15.95
C LYS A 11 -17.16 6.53 -17.31
N SER A 12 -16.68 7.19 -18.36
CA SER A 12 -16.52 6.55 -19.68
C SER A 12 -15.36 5.57 -19.75
N LEU A 13 -14.35 5.75 -18.88
CA LEU A 13 -13.19 4.85 -18.81
C LEU A 13 -13.48 3.54 -18.05
N ALA A 14 -14.54 3.50 -17.25
CA ALA A 14 -14.90 2.34 -16.42
C ALA A 14 -15.76 1.29 -17.13
N SER A 15 -16.30 1.58 -18.30
CA SER A 15 -17.31 0.74 -18.97
C SER A 15 -16.81 -0.16 -20.09
N ASP A 16 -15.57 0.00 -20.57
CA ASP A 16 -15.03 -0.83 -21.64
C ASP A 16 -13.65 -1.36 -21.29
N GLY A 17 -13.43 -2.66 -21.48
CA GLY A 17 -12.15 -3.35 -21.21
C GLY A 17 -10.98 -2.79 -22.03
N MET A 18 -10.53 -1.60 -21.65
CA MET A 18 -9.47 -0.86 -22.34
C MET A 18 -8.14 -1.59 -22.16
N SER A 19 -7.48 -1.95 -23.28
CA SER A 19 -6.15 -2.53 -23.24
C SER A 19 -5.15 -1.55 -22.62
N ARG A 20 -4.14 -2.07 -21.90
CA ARG A 20 -3.05 -1.28 -21.27
C ARG A 20 -2.42 -0.29 -22.24
N ARG A 21 -2.30 -0.65 -23.52
CA ARG A 21 -1.74 0.20 -24.59
C ARG A 21 -2.65 1.40 -24.91
N LYS A 22 -3.97 1.18 -24.97
CA LYS A 22 -4.94 2.28 -25.18
C LYS A 22 -4.99 3.23 -23.99
N PHE A 23 -4.91 2.71 -22.76
CA PHE A 23 -4.83 3.53 -21.54
C PHE A 23 -3.62 4.45 -21.56
N LEU A 24 -2.43 3.93 -21.88
CA LEU A 24 -1.19 4.73 -21.94
C LEU A 24 -1.25 5.80 -23.05
N GLN A 25 -1.86 5.48 -24.20
CA GLN A 25 -2.02 6.43 -25.31
C GLN A 25 -3.01 7.56 -24.96
N THR A 26 -4.11 7.24 -24.28
CA THR A 26 -5.11 8.25 -23.86
C THR A 26 -4.58 9.12 -22.71
N ALA A 27 -3.83 8.56 -21.78
CA ALA A 27 -3.19 9.32 -20.72
C ALA A 27 -2.12 10.30 -21.25
N ALA A 28 -1.33 9.88 -22.25
CA ALA A 28 -0.35 10.74 -22.92
C ALA A 28 -1.04 11.88 -23.71
N ALA A 29 -2.18 11.60 -24.38
CA ALA A 29 -2.93 12.60 -25.12
C ALA A 29 -3.62 13.62 -24.20
N ALA A 30 -4.13 13.19 -23.06
CA ALA A 30 -4.72 14.07 -22.06
C ALA A 30 -3.70 15.01 -21.41
N ALA A 31 -2.46 14.54 -21.20
CA ALA A 31 -1.35 15.36 -20.68
C ALA A 31 -0.92 16.46 -21.67
N LEU A 32 -1.01 16.21 -22.99
CA LEU A 32 -0.65 17.18 -24.03
C LEU A 32 -1.72 18.27 -24.26
N LEU A 33 -3.00 17.95 -23.98
CA LEU A 33 -4.12 18.86 -24.23
C LEU A 33 -4.53 19.68 -22.99
N GLY A 34 -4.14 19.29 -21.79
CA GLY A 34 -4.63 19.85 -20.55
C GLY A 34 -3.66 20.72 -19.74
N GLY A 35 -2.39 20.88 -20.13
CA GLY A 35 -1.42 21.65 -19.36
C GLY A 35 -1.24 21.16 -17.89
N MET A 36 -1.71 19.96 -17.57
CA MET A 36 -1.57 19.37 -16.26
C MET A 36 -0.18 18.76 -16.10
N ASP A 37 0.57 19.32 -15.19
CA ASP A 37 1.88 18.79 -14.80
C ASP A 37 1.67 17.42 -14.10
N PHE A 38 2.00 16.34 -14.79
CA PHE A 38 1.86 14.95 -14.29
C PHE A 38 2.68 14.74 -13.00
N LYS A 39 3.67 15.60 -12.73
CA LYS A 39 4.39 15.67 -11.45
C LYS A 39 3.50 16.13 -10.29
N SER A 40 2.50 16.98 -10.53
CA SER A 40 1.61 17.47 -9.47
C SER A 40 0.58 16.44 -9.03
N LEU A 41 0.07 15.62 -9.98
CA LEU A 41 -0.95 14.61 -9.67
C LEU A 41 -0.38 13.43 -8.86
N SER A 42 0.82 12.97 -9.20
CA SER A 42 1.52 11.93 -8.42
C SER A 42 2.05 12.46 -7.08
N ALA A 43 2.37 13.76 -6.99
CA ALA A 43 2.81 14.38 -5.75
C ALA A 43 1.63 14.65 -4.79
N GLN A 44 0.45 15.00 -5.29
CA GLN A 44 -0.73 15.25 -4.46
C GLN A 44 -1.30 13.96 -3.86
N THR A 45 -1.41 12.86 -4.62
CA THR A 45 -1.87 11.58 -4.07
C THR A 45 -0.88 10.97 -3.08
N ALA A 46 0.43 11.15 -3.29
CA ALA A 46 1.46 10.71 -2.34
C ALA A 46 1.61 11.64 -1.13
N ALA A 47 1.31 12.92 -1.27
CA ALA A 47 1.41 13.90 -0.18
C ALA A 47 0.19 13.89 0.76
N GLU A 48 -1.00 13.55 0.25
CA GLU A 48 -2.22 13.47 1.06
C GLU A 48 -2.37 12.12 1.80
N SER A 49 -1.82 11.04 1.28
CA SER A 49 -1.66 9.77 2.03
C SER A 49 -0.38 9.75 2.86
N GLY A 50 0.27 10.89 3.01
CA GLY A 50 1.61 11.04 3.57
C GLY A 50 1.80 10.29 4.87
N PHE A 51 3.00 9.78 5.06
CA PHE A 51 3.58 9.33 6.32
C PHE A 51 3.38 10.38 7.45
N LYS A 52 2.12 10.70 7.74
CA LYS A 52 1.72 11.65 8.78
C LYS A 52 2.07 11.16 10.18
N ASN A 53 2.43 9.89 10.30
CA ASN A 53 2.75 9.30 11.57
C ASN A 53 4.26 9.05 11.66
N LEU A 54 5.01 10.04 12.09
CA LEU A 54 6.19 9.78 12.90
C LEU A 54 5.72 8.84 14.00
N ILE A 55 6.31 7.64 14.07
CA ILE A 55 5.97 6.64 15.06
C ILE A 55 6.13 7.31 16.42
N ASP A 56 5.02 7.56 17.09
CA ASP A 56 5.02 7.99 18.48
C ASP A 56 5.34 6.74 19.33
N PRO A 57 6.49 6.70 20.00
CA PRO A 57 6.91 5.50 20.74
C PRO A 57 5.95 5.13 21.89
N SER A 58 5.07 6.06 22.27
CA SER A 58 4.06 5.83 23.32
C SER A 58 2.81 5.14 22.80
N LYS A 59 2.63 5.05 21.47
CA LYS A 59 1.44 4.45 20.84
C LYS A 59 1.80 3.13 20.20
N LYS A 60 0.89 2.17 20.33
CA LYS A 60 0.99 0.90 19.60
C LYS A 60 0.87 1.13 18.10
N LEU A 61 1.64 0.37 17.34
CA LEU A 61 1.53 0.35 15.88
C LEU A 61 0.30 -0.46 15.47
N ARG A 62 -0.46 0.08 14.53
CA ARG A 62 -1.56 -0.62 13.88
C ARG A 62 -0.99 -1.45 12.73
N ILE A 63 -0.89 -2.75 12.93
CA ILE A 63 -0.24 -3.67 12.00
C ILE A 63 -1.29 -4.45 11.19
N ALA A 64 -1.11 -4.48 9.87
CA ALA A 64 -1.78 -5.41 8.99
C ALA A 64 -0.81 -6.50 8.51
N SER A 65 -1.31 -7.73 8.29
CA SER A 65 -0.50 -8.82 7.74
C SER A 65 -1.03 -9.25 6.37
N ILE A 66 -0.11 -9.35 5.40
CA ILE A 66 -0.32 -9.98 4.09
C ILE A 66 0.37 -11.36 4.14
N GLY A 67 -0.42 -12.41 4.20
CA GLY A 67 -0.12 -13.72 4.73
C GLY A 67 -0.49 -13.78 6.21
N ALA A 68 -1.25 -14.79 6.61
CA ALA A 68 -1.71 -14.93 7.99
C ALA A 68 -1.51 -16.35 8.54
N ALA A 69 -0.88 -17.24 7.78
CA ALA A 69 -0.60 -18.61 8.17
C ALA A 69 0.90 -18.92 8.15
N GLY A 70 1.30 -20.09 8.63
CA GLY A 70 2.69 -20.54 8.59
C GLY A 70 3.66 -19.57 9.28
N GLN A 71 4.64 -19.06 8.54
CA GLN A 71 5.65 -18.12 9.05
C GLN A 71 5.00 -16.85 9.58
N ALA A 72 4.03 -16.28 8.85
CA ALA A 72 3.30 -15.08 9.27
C ALA A 72 2.70 -15.20 10.68
N LEU A 73 2.18 -16.38 11.05
CA LEU A 73 1.66 -16.59 12.41
C LEU A 73 2.76 -16.51 13.48
N GLY A 74 3.98 -16.97 13.16
CA GLY A 74 5.15 -16.85 14.04
C GLY A 74 5.51 -15.39 14.28
N ASP A 75 5.60 -14.62 13.21
CA ASP A 75 5.97 -13.21 13.24
C ASP A 75 4.91 -12.35 13.95
N LEU A 76 3.63 -12.62 13.67
CA LEU A 76 2.51 -11.96 14.34
C LEU A 76 2.51 -12.18 15.86
N LYS A 77 2.91 -13.37 16.34
CA LYS A 77 3.06 -13.64 17.77
C LYS A 77 4.15 -12.79 18.44
N ILE A 78 5.24 -12.53 17.71
CA ILE A 78 6.32 -11.65 18.20
C ILE A 78 5.82 -10.21 18.27
N MET A 79 4.94 -9.81 17.35
CA MET A 79 4.35 -8.48 17.27
C MET A 79 3.05 -8.33 18.10
N ALA A 80 2.70 -9.31 18.96
CA ALA A 80 1.42 -9.33 19.67
C ALA A 80 1.28 -8.21 20.73
N SER A 81 2.35 -7.48 21.05
CA SER A 81 2.28 -6.26 21.86
C SER A 81 1.65 -5.08 21.12
N GLU A 82 1.64 -5.13 19.80
CA GLU A 82 1.09 -4.12 18.92
C GLU A 82 -0.39 -4.39 18.59
N ASP A 83 -1.06 -3.48 17.90
CA ASP A 83 -2.46 -3.64 17.50
C ASP A 83 -2.54 -4.31 16.12
N ILE A 84 -2.87 -5.59 16.09
CA ILE A 84 -3.10 -6.31 14.83
C ILE A 84 -4.51 -5.96 14.34
N VAL A 85 -4.59 -5.05 13.35
CA VAL A 85 -5.86 -4.47 12.89
C VAL A 85 -6.46 -5.17 11.66
N ALA A 86 -5.64 -5.84 10.85
CA ALA A 86 -6.11 -6.57 9.67
C ALA A 86 -5.23 -7.79 9.35
N LEU A 87 -5.87 -8.84 8.86
CA LEU A 87 -5.24 -10.08 8.41
C LEU A 87 -5.74 -10.42 7.00
N CYS A 88 -4.81 -10.58 6.07
CA CYS A 88 -5.09 -10.93 4.69
C CYS A 88 -4.45 -12.27 4.33
N ASP A 89 -5.28 -13.23 3.93
CA ASP A 89 -4.80 -14.52 3.41
C ASP A 89 -5.79 -15.03 2.35
N VAL A 90 -5.28 -15.57 1.26
CA VAL A 90 -6.12 -16.15 0.19
C VAL A 90 -6.84 -17.42 0.66
N ASP A 91 -6.28 -18.12 1.66
CA ASP A 91 -6.84 -19.35 2.24
C ASP A 91 -7.20 -19.13 3.71
N PHE A 92 -8.47 -18.83 3.95
CA PHE A 92 -9.00 -18.62 5.29
C PHE A 92 -8.93 -19.85 6.18
N SER A 93 -8.93 -21.06 5.61
CA SER A 93 -8.82 -22.30 6.38
C SER A 93 -7.43 -22.46 6.98
N ARG A 94 -6.39 -22.13 6.22
CA ARG A 94 -5.01 -22.11 6.71
C ARG A 94 -4.77 -21.00 7.73
N ALA A 95 -5.40 -19.85 7.54
CA ALA A 95 -5.29 -18.67 8.42
C ALA A 95 -6.17 -18.76 9.67
N ALA A 96 -6.98 -19.81 9.84
CA ALA A 96 -7.98 -19.91 10.93
C ALA A 96 -7.38 -19.70 12.32
N LYS A 97 -6.14 -20.17 12.57
CA LYS A 97 -5.45 -19.97 13.87
C LYS A 97 -5.19 -18.50 14.15
N SER A 98 -4.73 -17.75 13.16
CA SER A 98 -4.48 -16.30 13.29
C SER A 98 -5.78 -15.55 13.49
N PHE A 99 -6.84 -15.90 12.75
CA PHE A 99 -8.17 -15.30 12.94
C PHE A 99 -8.77 -15.57 14.33
N ALA A 100 -8.46 -16.71 14.93
CA ALA A 100 -8.89 -17.02 16.29
C ALA A 100 -8.09 -16.23 17.34
N MET A 101 -6.79 -15.98 17.09
CA MET A 101 -5.93 -15.22 18.00
C MET A 101 -6.24 -13.71 17.98
N TRP A 102 -6.62 -13.17 16.82
CA TRP A 102 -6.97 -11.75 16.63
C TRP A 102 -8.40 -11.63 16.07
N PRO A 103 -9.43 -11.94 16.89
CA PRO A 103 -10.82 -12.00 16.44
C PRO A 103 -11.36 -10.63 15.97
N ASN A 104 -10.80 -9.53 16.48
CA ASN A 104 -11.19 -8.17 16.13
C ASN A 104 -10.49 -7.63 14.88
N ALA A 105 -9.46 -8.32 14.37
CA ALA A 105 -8.79 -7.93 13.14
C ALA A 105 -9.71 -8.13 11.93
N ALA A 106 -9.77 -7.13 11.05
CA ALA A 106 -10.49 -7.23 9.78
C ALA A 106 -9.88 -8.31 8.90
N ARG A 107 -10.71 -9.04 8.14
CA ARG A 107 -10.27 -10.21 7.35
C ARG A 107 -10.44 -9.96 5.87
N TYR A 108 -9.38 -10.19 5.10
CA TYR A 108 -9.35 -9.97 3.66
C TYR A 108 -8.73 -11.15 2.93
N GLN A 109 -9.21 -11.41 1.71
CA GLN A 109 -8.55 -12.35 0.77
C GLN A 109 -7.67 -11.65 -0.25
N ASP A 110 -7.88 -10.35 -0.46
CA ASP A 110 -7.09 -9.51 -1.38
C ASP A 110 -6.49 -8.32 -0.61
N TYR A 111 -5.15 -8.32 -0.50
CA TYR A 111 -4.41 -7.24 0.18
C TYR A 111 -4.58 -5.87 -0.48
N ARG A 112 -4.88 -5.83 -1.78
CA ARG A 112 -5.12 -4.58 -2.50
C ARG A 112 -6.41 -3.94 -2.01
N ARG A 113 -7.42 -4.76 -1.75
CA ARG A 113 -8.67 -4.32 -1.14
C ARG A 113 -8.44 -3.86 0.30
N MET A 114 -7.70 -4.62 1.09
CA MET A 114 -7.34 -4.27 2.46
C MET A 114 -6.66 -2.89 2.53
N LEU A 115 -5.63 -2.66 1.71
CA LEU A 115 -4.90 -1.39 1.69
C LEU A 115 -5.77 -0.22 1.23
N ARG A 116 -6.69 -0.42 0.28
CA ARG A 116 -7.63 0.63 -0.15
C ARG A 116 -8.64 0.99 0.91
N GLU A 117 -9.20 0.01 1.61
CA GLU A 117 -10.29 0.20 2.57
C GLU A 117 -9.81 0.63 3.96
N MET A 118 -8.62 0.16 4.36
CA MET A 118 -8.08 0.38 5.70
C MET A 118 -6.78 1.18 5.72
N GLY A 119 -6.34 1.73 4.59
CA GLY A 119 -5.05 2.41 4.52
C GLY A 119 -4.81 3.41 5.66
N ASP A 120 -5.79 4.24 6.00
CA ASP A 120 -5.68 5.24 7.07
C ASP A 120 -5.64 4.63 8.49
N GLN A 121 -6.00 3.35 8.62
CA GLN A 121 -6.03 2.62 9.88
C GLN A 121 -4.82 1.69 10.07
N ILE A 122 -3.89 1.67 9.12
CA ILE A 122 -2.69 0.82 9.11
C ILE A 122 -1.46 1.72 9.17
N ASP A 123 -0.54 1.43 10.08
CA ASP A 123 0.76 2.09 10.18
C ASP A 123 1.86 1.24 9.54
N ALA A 124 1.81 -0.07 9.74
CA ALA A 124 2.81 -1.00 9.24
C ALA A 124 2.19 -2.26 8.62
N VAL A 125 2.89 -2.86 7.67
CA VAL A 125 2.46 -4.08 6.98
C VAL A 125 3.54 -5.14 7.11
N LEU A 126 3.17 -6.28 7.71
CA LEU A 126 3.92 -7.52 7.64
C LEU A 126 3.61 -8.23 6.33
N ILE A 127 4.62 -8.67 5.58
CA ILE A 127 4.47 -9.42 4.34
C ILE A 127 5.21 -10.75 4.47
N ALA A 128 4.45 -11.83 4.58
CA ALA A 128 4.96 -13.18 4.79
C ALA A 128 4.15 -14.19 3.92
N THR A 129 4.13 -13.92 2.65
CA THR A 129 3.49 -14.69 1.57
C THR A 129 4.54 -15.51 0.82
N PRO A 130 4.19 -16.31 -0.21
CA PRO A 130 5.19 -16.90 -1.12
C PRO A 130 6.06 -15.84 -1.81
N ASP A 131 7.32 -16.17 -2.03
CA ASP A 131 8.40 -15.27 -2.48
C ASP A 131 8.03 -14.36 -3.66
N HIS A 132 7.34 -14.90 -4.66
CA HIS A 132 6.95 -14.17 -5.88
C HIS A 132 5.90 -13.08 -5.65
N THR A 133 5.28 -13.05 -4.47
CA THR A 133 4.28 -12.05 -4.11
C THR A 133 4.80 -10.97 -3.16
N HIS A 134 6.02 -11.11 -2.63
CA HIS A 134 6.63 -10.13 -1.74
C HIS A 134 6.77 -8.78 -2.40
N PHE A 135 7.35 -8.73 -3.61
CA PHE A 135 7.61 -7.49 -4.33
C PHE A 135 6.34 -6.66 -4.60
N PRO A 136 5.29 -7.20 -5.26
CA PRO A 136 4.09 -6.39 -5.55
C PRO A 136 3.36 -5.93 -4.29
N ALA A 137 3.35 -6.75 -3.22
CA ALA A 137 2.74 -6.37 -1.96
C ALA A 137 3.52 -5.25 -1.25
N ALA A 138 4.86 -5.36 -1.22
CA ALA A 138 5.73 -4.36 -0.62
C ALA A 138 5.67 -3.02 -1.37
N MET A 139 5.68 -3.06 -2.71
CA MET A 139 5.56 -1.84 -3.53
C MET A 139 4.25 -1.12 -3.24
N MET A 140 3.13 -1.86 -3.22
CA MET A 140 1.84 -1.25 -2.93
C MET A 140 1.77 -0.68 -1.50
N ALA A 141 2.27 -1.39 -0.49
CA ALA A 141 2.31 -0.88 0.87
C ALA A 141 3.13 0.41 0.99
N LEU A 142 4.27 0.51 0.30
CA LEU A 142 5.06 1.74 0.23
C LEU A 142 4.34 2.88 -0.48
N GLU A 143 3.59 2.61 -1.55
CA GLU A 143 2.75 3.61 -2.25
C GLU A 143 1.66 4.17 -1.34
N TYR A 144 1.11 3.34 -0.44
CA TYR A 144 0.18 3.77 0.60
C TYR A 144 0.87 4.40 1.83
N GLY A 145 2.18 4.65 1.76
CA GLY A 145 2.94 5.28 2.85
C GLY A 145 3.07 4.43 4.10
N LYS A 146 3.06 3.09 3.98
CA LYS A 146 3.16 2.20 5.14
C LYS A 146 4.60 1.79 5.41
N HIS A 147 4.92 1.60 6.70
CA HIS A 147 6.11 0.86 7.07
C HIS A 147 5.96 -0.59 6.64
N ILE A 148 7.03 -1.23 6.22
CA ILE A 148 6.98 -2.62 5.78
C ILE A 148 8.01 -3.48 6.53
N TYR A 149 7.59 -4.67 6.89
CA TYR A 149 8.45 -5.79 7.24
C TYR A 149 8.17 -6.91 6.24
N VAL A 150 9.18 -7.35 5.51
CA VAL A 150 9.04 -8.37 4.47
C VAL A 150 9.89 -9.56 4.85
N GLU A 151 9.30 -10.75 4.88
CA GLU A 151 10.01 -11.99 5.09
C GLU A 151 11.05 -12.26 3.99
N LYS A 152 12.02 -13.08 4.32
CA LYS A 152 13.05 -13.52 3.37
C LYS A 152 12.46 -14.56 2.39
N PRO A 153 12.91 -14.59 1.14
CA PRO A 153 13.77 -13.61 0.47
C PRO A 153 12.98 -12.33 0.20
N LEU A 154 13.64 -11.19 0.26
CA LEU A 154 13.01 -9.87 0.09
C LEU A 154 12.20 -9.75 -1.22
N THR A 155 12.72 -10.33 -2.29
CA THR A 155 12.11 -10.34 -3.63
C THR A 155 12.49 -11.63 -4.37
N HIS A 156 11.77 -11.92 -5.45
CA HIS A 156 12.04 -13.10 -6.28
C HIS A 156 13.18 -12.87 -7.29
N THR A 157 13.41 -11.61 -7.70
CA THR A 157 14.45 -11.27 -8.67
C THR A 157 15.32 -10.08 -8.22
N ILE A 158 16.54 -10.00 -8.76
CA ILE A 158 17.47 -8.87 -8.52
C ILE A 158 16.87 -7.56 -9.06
N GLY A 159 16.13 -7.62 -10.17
CA GLY A 159 15.46 -6.44 -10.73
C GLY A 159 14.42 -5.87 -9.77
N GLU A 160 13.58 -6.72 -9.20
CA GLU A 160 12.61 -6.34 -8.17
C GLU A 160 13.29 -5.74 -6.92
N ALA A 161 14.39 -6.35 -6.46
CA ALA A 161 15.14 -5.84 -5.31
C ALA A 161 15.66 -4.41 -5.54
N ARG A 162 16.13 -4.11 -6.74
CA ARG A 162 16.59 -2.75 -7.12
C ARG A 162 15.43 -1.75 -7.12
N LEU A 163 14.29 -2.13 -7.69
CA LEU A 163 13.09 -1.27 -7.72
C LEU A 163 12.54 -1.03 -6.31
N LEU A 164 12.47 -2.05 -5.47
CA LEU A 164 11.98 -1.94 -4.09
C LEU A 164 12.90 -1.06 -3.24
N ARG A 165 14.23 -1.19 -3.41
CA ARG A 165 15.22 -0.32 -2.75
C ARG A 165 15.00 1.15 -3.12
N GLU A 166 14.75 1.43 -4.39
CA GLU A 166 14.52 2.79 -4.87
C GLU A 166 13.20 3.35 -4.32
N ALA A 167 12.13 2.55 -4.30
CA ALA A 167 10.85 2.93 -3.70
C ALA A 167 10.97 3.23 -2.20
N ALA A 168 11.67 2.38 -1.46
CA ALA A 168 11.92 2.58 -0.03
C ALA A 168 12.75 3.84 0.25
N ARG A 169 13.75 4.14 -0.60
CA ARG A 169 14.55 5.37 -0.50
C ARG A 169 13.66 6.60 -0.69
N LYS A 170 12.80 6.61 -1.70
CA LYS A 170 11.86 7.72 -1.95
C LYS A 170 10.88 7.90 -0.78
N ALA A 171 10.31 6.82 -0.27
CA ALA A 171 9.42 6.85 0.87
C ALA A 171 10.10 7.47 2.10
N ARG A 172 11.33 7.06 2.43
CA ARG A 172 12.13 7.62 3.53
C ARG A 172 12.42 9.12 3.36
N GLU A 173 12.73 9.57 2.15
CA GLU A 173 12.95 10.99 1.87
C GLU A 173 11.70 11.82 2.08
N THR A 174 10.52 11.30 1.73
CA THR A 174 9.23 11.96 1.93
C THR A 174 8.94 12.13 3.43
N VAL A 175 9.13 11.09 4.23
CA VAL A 175 9.00 11.16 5.71
C VAL A 175 9.91 12.23 6.30
N ARG A 176 11.19 12.24 5.91
CA ARG A 176 12.15 13.22 6.44
C ARG A 176 11.78 14.66 6.10
N LYS A 177 11.31 14.91 4.87
CA LYS A 177 10.87 16.26 4.45
C LYS A 177 9.64 16.72 5.24
N SER A 178 8.65 15.86 5.45
CA SER A 178 7.46 16.18 6.24
C SER A 178 7.81 16.51 7.69
N ALA A 179 8.71 15.75 8.31
CA ALA A 179 9.18 16.02 9.67
C ALA A 179 9.88 17.38 9.82
N MET A 180 10.64 17.80 8.80
CA MET A 180 11.33 19.09 8.80
C MET A 180 10.39 20.28 8.55
N SER A 181 9.25 20.08 7.88
CA SER A 181 8.29 21.15 7.57
C SER A 181 7.28 21.40 8.71
N SER A 182 7.10 20.44 9.62
CA SER A 182 6.18 20.55 10.76
C SER A 182 6.81 21.14 12.03
N GLY A 183 8.07 21.49 12.00
CA GLY A 183 8.85 22.01 13.13
C GLY A 183 9.17 23.51 13.04
N GLY A 184 8.39 24.29 12.22
CA GLY A 184 8.51 25.73 12.08
C GLY A 184 7.35 26.47 12.71
#